data_9fd313f8ad979dd948a050cd1ad31c7b
#
_entry.id   9fd313f8ad979dd948a050cd1ad31c7b
#
_cell.length_a   1.000
_cell.length_b   1.000
_cell.length_c   1.000
_cell.angle_alpha   90.00
_cell.angle_beta   90.00
_cell.angle_gamma   90.00
#
_symmetry.space_group_name_H-M   'P 1'
#
loop_
_entity.id
_entity.type
_entity.pdbx_description
1 polymer ?
#
loop_
_entity_poly.entity_id
_entity_poly.type
_entity_poly.pdbx_seq_one_letter_code
_entity_poly.pdbx_strand_id
1 'polypeptide(L)'
;MKKIQNLIENIGLCIPECNTESLSSSSPKTFDPDTILHWLYENLSKQNLIVYEEWKEYNGYIPDFETLQNITLPVEPNYFIFTLIDNIDWSESTIDPYDIPYYIPWLEHINHYLKPHGVRLVNILPFENAYIMCLRDDDTLIQNLDLSLKNFGMGIDKREPLDQQEVSLEMNSVISG
;
A
#
# COMPACT_ATOMS: atom_id res chain seq x y z
N MET A 1 26.25 -5.12 -4.44
CA MET A 1 26.42 -4.10 -3.38
C MET A 1 25.84 -2.75 -3.74
N LYS A 2 26.20 -2.11 -4.87
CA LYS A 2 25.68 -0.76 -5.23
C LYS A 2 24.16 -0.66 -5.35
N LYS A 3 23.48 -1.68 -5.90
CA LYS A 3 22.01 -1.67 -6.07
C LYS A 3 21.26 -1.72 -4.73
N ILE A 4 21.72 -2.56 -3.80
CA ILE A 4 21.08 -2.67 -2.48
C ILE A 4 21.30 -1.40 -1.65
N GLN A 5 22.50 -0.79 -1.75
CA GLN A 5 22.78 0.49 -1.10
C GLN A 5 21.87 1.60 -1.60
N ASN A 6 21.66 1.68 -2.92
CA ASN A 6 20.72 2.64 -3.51
C ASN A 6 19.27 2.41 -3.06
N LEU A 7 18.84 1.16 -2.88
CA LEU A 7 17.52 0.84 -2.33
C LEU A 7 17.38 1.34 -0.89
N ILE A 8 18.39 1.08 -0.05
CA ILE A 8 18.40 1.52 1.36
C ILE A 8 18.36 3.07 1.45
N GLU A 9 19.13 3.76 0.62
CA GLU A 9 19.14 5.22 0.56
C GLU A 9 17.76 5.77 0.18
N ASN A 10 17.11 5.22 -0.85
CA ASN A 10 15.77 5.66 -1.27
C ASN A 10 14.70 5.34 -0.22
N ILE A 11 14.80 4.21 0.50
CA ILE A 11 13.92 3.92 1.64
C ILE A 11 14.07 5.02 2.71
N GLY A 12 15.29 5.37 3.09
CA GLY A 12 15.52 6.42 4.10
C GLY A 12 15.05 7.82 3.66
N LEU A 13 15.05 8.11 2.35
CA LEU A 13 14.51 9.37 1.83
C LEU A 13 12.96 9.38 1.84
N CYS A 14 12.34 8.23 1.50
CA CYS A 14 10.88 8.09 1.48
C CYS A 14 10.28 7.94 2.88
N ILE A 15 11.03 7.35 3.82
CA ILE A 15 10.58 7.08 5.19
C ILE A 15 11.64 7.64 6.16
N PRO A 16 11.56 8.91 6.56
CA PRO A 16 12.59 9.55 7.38
C PRO A 16 12.81 8.90 8.75
N GLU A 17 11.76 8.25 9.28
CA GLU A 17 11.79 7.56 10.57
C GLU A 17 12.52 6.21 10.49
N CYS A 18 12.84 5.75 9.26
CA CYS A 18 13.48 4.47 9.05
C CYS A 18 14.93 4.45 9.56
N ASN A 19 15.22 3.50 10.44
CA ASN A 19 16.60 3.18 10.79
C ASN A 19 17.25 2.36 9.66
N THR A 20 17.93 3.05 8.76
CA THR A 20 18.61 2.43 7.60
C THR A 20 19.86 1.62 7.97
N GLU A 21 20.42 1.82 9.18
CA GLU A 21 21.54 1.01 9.67
C GLU A 21 21.14 -0.46 9.89
N SER A 22 19.90 -0.69 10.35
CA SER A 22 19.36 -2.05 10.51
C SER A 22 19.28 -2.79 9.17
N LEU A 23 18.83 -2.10 8.11
CA LEU A 23 18.80 -2.62 6.76
C LEU A 23 20.21 -2.93 6.23
N SER A 24 21.14 -2.00 6.43
CA SER A 24 22.52 -2.16 5.97
C SER A 24 23.24 -3.35 6.64
N SER A 25 23.04 -3.52 7.95
CA SER A 25 23.70 -4.57 8.74
C SER A 25 23.17 -5.97 8.43
N SER A 26 21.92 -6.08 7.96
CA SER A 26 21.24 -7.35 7.64
C SER A 26 21.10 -7.61 6.15
N SER A 27 21.85 -6.91 5.28
CA SER A 27 21.73 -7.01 3.83
C SER A 27 21.72 -8.44 3.32
N PRO A 28 20.80 -8.82 2.41
CA PRO A 28 20.65 -10.18 1.93
C PRO A 28 21.82 -10.60 1.04
N LYS A 29 22.05 -11.92 0.96
CA LYS A 29 23.10 -12.50 0.11
C LYS A 29 22.63 -12.79 -1.32
N THR A 30 21.32 -13.00 -1.50
CA THR A 30 20.65 -13.21 -2.79
C THR A 30 19.69 -12.06 -3.05
N PHE A 31 19.38 -11.81 -4.32
CA PHE A 31 18.67 -10.62 -4.74
C PHE A 31 17.42 -10.96 -5.59
N ASP A 32 16.85 -12.14 -5.38
CA ASP A 32 15.55 -12.48 -5.92
C ASP A 32 14.43 -11.70 -5.17
N PRO A 33 13.25 -11.51 -5.81
CA PRO A 33 12.17 -10.70 -5.22
C PRO A 33 11.75 -11.17 -3.84
N ASP A 34 11.61 -12.48 -3.64
CA ASP A 34 11.14 -13.06 -2.37
C ASP A 34 12.13 -12.80 -1.22
N THR A 35 13.43 -12.98 -1.50
CA THR A 35 14.48 -12.69 -0.52
C THR A 35 14.52 -11.21 -0.15
N ILE A 36 14.39 -10.32 -1.14
CA ILE A 36 14.38 -8.87 -0.89
C ILE A 36 13.13 -8.47 -0.12
N LEU A 37 11.95 -8.98 -0.49
CA LEU A 37 10.72 -8.72 0.24
C LEU A 37 10.79 -9.17 1.69
N HIS A 38 11.26 -10.41 1.92
CA HIS A 38 11.40 -10.95 3.27
C HIS A 38 12.33 -10.09 4.13
N TRP A 39 13.48 -9.71 3.57
CA TRP A 39 14.42 -8.82 4.25
C TRP A 39 13.83 -7.44 4.56
N LEU A 40 13.12 -6.82 3.61
CA LEU A 40 12.43 -5.55 3.83
C LEU A 40 11.38 -5.69 4.94
N TYR A 41 10.53 -6.71 4.84
CA TYR A 41 9.47 -6.94 5.80
C TYR A 41 10.02 -7.19 7.21
N GLU A 42 11.03 -8.04 7.37
CA GLU A 42 11.63 -8.31 8.67
C GLU A 42 12.23 -7.06 9.35
N ASN A 43 12.83 -6.16 8.57
CA ASN A 43 13.47 -4.96 9.12
C ASN A 43 12.48 -3.81 9.32
N LEU A 44 11.55 -3.62 8.41
CA LEU A 44 10.61 -2.50 8.48
C LEU A 44 9.42 -2.77 9.40
N SER A 45 8.94 -4.02 9.52
CA SER A 45 7.85 -4.38 10.44
C SER A 45 8.25 -4.19 11.90
N LYS A 46 9.51 -4.49 12.25
CA LYS A 46 10.06 -4.22 13.60
C LYS A 46 10.08 -2.73 13.95
N GLN A 47 9.98 -1.87 12.95
CA GLN A 47 9.96 -0.41 13.09
C GLN A 47 8.54 0.17 12.90
N ASN A 48 7.51 -0.67 12.70
CA ASN A 48 6.13 -0.27 12.38
C ASN A 48 6.03 0.56 11.08
N LEU A 49 6.85 0.24 10.06
CA LEU A 49 6.93 0.97 8.78
C LEU A 49 6.35 0.19 7.61
N ILE A 50 6.03 -1.07 7.79
CA ILE A 50 5.37 -1.94 6.82
C ILE A 50 4.39 -2.86 7.54
N VAL A 51 3.27 -3.14 6.92
CA VAL A 51 2.29 -4.13 7.37
C VAL A 51 1.96 -5.10 6.25
N TYR A 52 1.52 -6.30 6.64
CA TYR A 52 0.96 -7.28 5.74
C TYR A 52 -0.54 -7.35 5.95
N GLU A 53 -1.31 -7.20 4.87
CA GLU A 53 -2.76 -7.29 4.85
C GLU A 53 -3.19 -8.21 3.71
N GLU A 54 -3.85 -9.31 4.03
CA GLU A 54 -4.32 -10.29 3.03
C GLU A 54 -5.77 -10.01 2.66
N TRP A 55 -6.01 -9.45 1.48
CA TRP A 55 -7.37 -9.14 1.00
C TRP A 55 -8.20 -10.39 0.67
N LYS A 56 -7.55 -11.53 0.42
CA LYS A 56 -8.20 -12.77 -0.02
C LYS A 56 -8.83 -13.59 1.10
N GLU A 57 -8.47 -13.34 2.35
CA GLU A 57 -8.90 -14.13 3.50
C GLU A 57 -10.10 -13.54 4.25
N TYR A 58 -10.73 -12.49 3.71
CA TYR A 58 -11.85 -11.85 4.37
C TYR A 58 -13.11 -12.68 4.34
N ASN A 59 -13.72 -12.86 5.51
CA ASN A 59 -15.03 -13.48 5.67
C ASN A 59 -16.17 -12.49 5.42
N GLY A 60 -16.11 -11.76 4.31
CA GLY A 60 -17.11 -10.76 3.98
C GLY A 60 -16.65 -9.81 2.89
N TYR A 61 -17.49 -8.83 2.58
CA TYR A 61 -17.26 -7.88 1.50
C TYR A 61 -16.40 -6.67 1.91
N ILE A 62 -16.14 -6.52 3.21
CA ILE A 62 -15.46 -5.35 3.77
C ILE A 62 -14.18 -5.82 4.43
N PRO A 63 -13.00 -5.38 3.95
CA PRO A 63 -11.73 -5.70 4.59
C PRO A 63 -11.65 -5.09 5.98
N ASP A 64 -11.05 -5.84 6.88
CA ASP A 64 -10.67 -5.37 8.20
C ASP A 64 -9.27 -4.76 8.13
N PHE A 65 -9.19 -3.44 8.26
CA PHE A 65 -7.91 -2.72 8.25
C PHE A 65 -7.24 -2.63 9.63
N GLU A 66 -7.51 -3.55 10.54
CA GLU A 66 -6.88 -3.55 11.86
C GLU A 66 -5.35 -3.56 11.78
N THR A 67 -4.78 -4.20 10.76
CA THR A 67 -3.32 -4.21 10.55
C THR A 67 -2.74 -2.83 10.28
N LEU A 68 -3.50 -1.87 9.72
CA LEU A 68 -3.06 -0.49 9.54
C LEU A 68 -2.79 0.22 10.88
N GLN A 69 -3.32 -0.26 11.99
CA GLN A 69 -3.01 0.25 13.32
C GLN A 69 -1.56 -0.05 13.75
N ASN A 70 -0.91 -1.02 13.09
CA ASN A 70 0.48 -1.37 13.33
C ASN A 70 1.47 -0.51 12.53
N ILE A 71 1.00 0.42 11.71
CA ILE A 71 1.82 1.40 11.02
C ILE A 71 1.56 2.79 11.62
N THR A 72 2.61 3.60 11.74
CA THR A 72 2.46 4.95 12.28
C THR A 72 1.86 5.87 11.21
N LEU A 73 0.62 6.31 11.43
CA LEU A 73 -0.07 7.27 10.57
C LEU A 73 -0.30 8.60 11.31
N PRO A 74 -0.27 9.75 10.61
CA PRO A 74 -0.48 11.07 11.23
C PRO A 74 -1.94 11.31 11.63
N VAL A 75 -2.87 10.56 11.06
CA VAL A 75 -4.31 10.59 11.36
C VAL A 75 -4.86 9.18 11.27
N GLU A 76 -5.96 8.92 11.97
CA GLU A 76 -6.66 7.65 11.79
C GLU A 76 -7.27 7.56 10.39
N PRO A 77 -7.17 6.40 9.69
CA PRO A 77 -7.80 6.18 8.41
C PRO A 77 -9.31 6.41 8.49
N ASN A 78 -9.86 7.04 7.46
CA ASN A 78 -11.30 7.23 7.35
C ASN A 78 -11.91 6.09 6.54
N TYR A 79 -12.83 5.36 7.16
CA TYR A 79 -13.50 4.20 6.57
C TYR A 79 -14.89 4.54 6.01
N PHE A 80 -15.18 5.80 5.63
CA PHE A 80 -16.50 6.20 5.12
C PHE A 80 -16.93 5.40 3.87
N ILE A 81 -15.97 4.77 3.19
CA ILE A 81 -16.25 3.91 2.03
C ILE A 81 -17.21 2.76 2.36
N PHE A 82 -17.32 2.36 3.63
CA PHE A 82 -18.35 1.41 4.08
C PHE A 82 -19.74 1.94 3.82
N THR A 83 -19.96 3.25 4.07
CA THR A 83 -21.25 3.91 3.75
C THR A 83 -21.50 3.93 2.24
N LEU A 84 -20.47 4.06 1.43
CA LEU A 84 -20.58 3.98 -0.02
C LEU A 84 -21.05 2.59 -0.46
N ILE A 85 -20.49 1.53 0.11
CA ILE A 85 -20.88 0.14 -0.20
C ILE A 85 -22.36 -0.08 0.16
N ASP A 86 -22.78 0.38 1.32
CA ASP A 86 -24.17 0.25 1.78
C ASP A 86 -25.19 1.01 0.90
N ASN A 87 -24.74 2.05 0.21
CA ASN A 87 -25.57 2.88 -0.66
C ASN A 87 -25.55 2.45 -2.15
N ILE A 88 -24.72 1.48 -2.51
CA ILE A 88 -24.66 0.96 -3.88
C ILE A 88 -25.83 0.00 -4.11
N ASP A 89 -26.57 0.21 -5.19
CA ASP A 89 -27.58 -0.75 -5.64
C ASP A 89 -26.91 -1.93 -6.36
N TRP A 90 -26.76 -3.02 -5.62
CA TRP A 90 -26.16 -4.26 -6.11
C TRP A 90 -27.13 -5.12 -6.90
N SER A 91 -28.41 -4.76 -7.01
CA SER A 91 -29.45 -5.62 -7.60
C SER A 91 -29.21 -5.96 -9.07
N GLU A 92 -28.55 -5.08 -9.81
CA GLU A 92 -28.19 -5.27 -11.22
C GLU A 92 -26.71 -5.60 -11.43
N SER A 93 -25.93 -5.74 -10.34
CA SER A 93 -24.52 -6.04 -10.44
C SER A 93 -24.27 -7.48 -10.86
N THR A 94 -23.34 -7.65 -11.81
CA THR A 94 -22.81 -8.97 -12.22
C THR A 94 -21.53 -9.33 -11.50
N ILE A 95 -21.04 -8.47 -10.60
CA ILE A 95 -19.80 -8.70 -9.86
C ILE A 95 -20.06 -9.75 -8.79
N ASP A 96 -19.17 -10.75 -8.71
CA ASP A 96 -19.18 -11.69 -7.59
C ASP A 96 -18.94 -10.89 -6.28
N PRO A 97 -19.81 -11.03 -5.27
CA PRO A 97 -19.62 -10.37 -3.98
C PRO A 97 -18.24 -10.58 -3.35
N TYR A 98 -17.60 -11.74 -3.59
CA TYR A 98 -16.26 -12.03 -3.08
C TYR A 98 -15.16 -11.25 -3.81
N ASP A 99 -15.44 -10.70 -5.00
CA ASP A 99 -14.49 -9.87 -5.75
C ASP A 99 -14.58 -8.39 -5.38
N ILE A 100 -15.62 -7.95 -4.70
CA ILE A 100 -15.86 -6.53 -4.32
C ILE A 100 -14.64 -5.91 -3.64
N PRO A 101 -13.99 -6.54 -2.63
CA PRO A 101 -12.82 -5.95 -1.97
C PRO A 101 -11.66 -5.63 -2.91
N TYR A 102 -11.57 -6.29 -4.07
CA TYR A 102 -10.53 -6.02 -5.06
C TYR A 102 -10.81 -4.82 -5.94
N TYR A 103 -12.08 -4.46 -6.11
CA TYR A 103 -12.50 -3.35 -6.96
C TYR A 103 -12.59 -2.03 -6.20
N ILE A 104 -12.82 -2.08 -4.89
CA ILE A 104 -12.96 -0.86 -4.09
C ILE A 104 -11.59 -0.24 -3.87
N PRO A 105 -11.41 1.05 -4.23
CA PRO A 105 -10.15 1.76 -4.07
C PRO A 105 -9.93 2.20 -2.60
N TRP A 106 -9.75 1.23 -1.69
CA TRP A 106 -9.62 1.46 -0.25
C TRP A 106 -8.45 2.37 0.10
N LEU A 107 -7.26 2.02 -0.38
CA LEU A 107 -6.03 2.75 -0.05
C LEU A 107 -6.01 4.11 -0.72
N GLU A 108 -6.50 4.21 -1.94
CA GLU A 108 -6.63 5.46 -2.68
C GLU A 108 -7.50 6.46 -1.91
N HIS A 109 -8.61 5.95 -1.33
CA HIS A 109 -9.49 6.80 -0.53
C HIS A 109 -8.85 7.20 0.81
N ILE A 110 -8.20 6.27 1.52
CA ILE A 110 -7.44 6.57 2.73
C ILE A 110 -6.36 7.62 2.41
N ASN A 111 -5.67 7.50 1.28
CA ASN A 111 -4.66 8.44 0.83
C ASN A 111 -5.19 9.85 0.58
N HIS A 112 -6.47 10.00 0.20
CA HIS A 112 -7.09 11.32 0.13
C HIS A 112 -7.04 12.06 1.48
N TYR A 113 -7.27 11.35 2.59
CA TYR A 113 -7.17 11.93 3.94
C TYR A 113 -5.73 12.07 4.45
N LEU A 114 -4.80 11.26 3.95
CA LEU A 114 -3.38 11.33 4.31
C LEU A 114 -2.63 12.44 3.56
N LYS A 115 -3.07 12.78 2.35
CA LYS A 115 -2.43 13.76 1.47
C LYS A 115 -2.14 15.12 2.14
N PRO A 116 -3.08 15.74 2.90
CA PRO A 116 -2.82 16.99 3.60
C PRO A 116 -1.70 16.89 4.65
N HIS A 117 -1.36 15.69 5.09
CA HIS A 117 -0.29 15.39 6.05
C HIS A 117 1.04 15.02 5.36
N GLY A 118 1.08 15.06 4.03
CA GLY A 118 2.28 14.81 3.25
C GLY A 118 2.75 13.36 3.25
N VAL A 119 1.86 12.41 3.47
CA VAL A 119 2.15 10.97 3.44
C VAL A 119 1.14 10.19 2.58
N ARG A 120 1.57 9.04 2.09
CA ARG A 120 0.80 8.16 1.21
C ARG A 120 1.05 6.69 1.56
N LEU A 121 0.00 5.88 1.60
CA LEU A 121 0.09 4.43 1.64
C LEU A 121 0.32 3.89 0.23
N VAL A 122 1.23 2.95 0.09
CA VAL A 122 1.57 2.30 -1.17
C VAL A 122 1.71 0.80 -0.97
N ASN A 123 1.55 0.01 -2.04
CA ASN A 123 1.81 -1.42 -2.03
C ASN A 123 3.11 -1.78 -2.75
N ILE A 124 3.75 -2.87 -2.32
CA ILE A 124 4.88 -3.46 -3.02
C ILE A 124 4.38 -4.45 -4.08
N LEU A 125 4.76 -4.24 -5.34
CA LEU A 125 4.49 -5.14 -6.45
C LEU A 125 5.63 -6.16 -6.62
N PRO A 126 5.37 -7.37 -7.12
CA PRO A 126 4.10 -7.89 -7.67
C PRO A 126 3.17 -8.56 -6.63
N PHE A 127 3.35 -8.30 -5.35
CA PHE A 127 2.67 -8.99 -4.26
C PHE A 127 1.22 -8.48 -4.01
N GLU A 128 0.57 -8.01 -5.07
CA GLU A 128 -0.80 -7.48 -5.04
C GLU A 128 -1.01 -6.44 -3.92
N ASN A 129 -2.04 -6.62 -3.10
CA ASN A 129 -2.42 -5.67 -2.05
C ASN A 129 -1.89 -6.04 -0.65
N ALA A 130 -0.92 -6.95 -0.57
CA ALA A 130 -0.54 -7.56 0.70
C ALA A 130 0.40 -6.71 1.56
N TYR A 131 1.43 -6.09 0.97
CA TYR A 131 2.47 -5.36 1.72
C TYR A 131 2.30 -3.87 1.56
N ILE A 132 1.95 -3.19 2.65
CA ILE A 132 1.61 -1.76 2.67
C ILE A 132 2.67 -0.99 3.45
N MET A 133 3.17 0.09 2.87
CA MET A 133 4.08 1.04 3.51
C MET A 133 3.49 2.45 3.48
N CYS A 134 3.83 3.26 4.50
CA CYS A 134 3.53 4.68 4.51
C CYS A 134 4.78 5.49 4.12
N LEU A 135 4.70 6.21 3.01
CA LEU A 135 5.80 6.99 2.45
C LEU A 135 5.48 8.49 2.49
N ARG A 136 6.50 9.33 2.36
CA ARG A 136 6.28 10.74 2.00
C ARG A 136 5.51 10.83 0.69
N ASP A 137 4.51 11.70 0.64
CA ASP A 137 3.74 11.99 -0.59
C ASP A 137 4.55 12.93 -1.51
N ASP A 138 5.63 12.37 -2.06
CA ASP A 138 6.53 13.03 -3.01
C ASP A 138 6.76 12.09 -4.20
N ASP A 139 6.19 12.46 -5.34
CA ASP A 139 6.22 11.61 -6.55
C ASP A 139 7.65 11.32 -7.04
N THR A 140 8.58 12.25 -6.83
CA THR A 140 9.99 12.05 -7.22
C THR A 140 10.66 11.01 -6.33
N LEU A 141 10.45 11.09 -5.02
CA LEU A 141 10.99 10.11 -4.07
C LEU A 141 10.36 8.73 -4.29
N ILE A 142 9.05 8.65 -4.46
CA ILE A 142 8.33 7.40 -4.74
C ILE A 142 8.82 6.79 -6.06
N GLN A 143 9.01 7.60 -7.10
CA GLN A 143 9.56 7.13 -8.38
C GLN A 143 10.98 6.59 -8.25
N ASN A 144 11.85 7.24 -7.48
CA ASN A 144 13.21 6.77 -7.25
C ASN A 144 13.24 5.45 -6.46
N LEU A 145 12.36 5.30 -5.48
CA LEU A 145 12.21 4.04 -4.74
C LEU A 145 11.69 2.92 -5.64
N ASP A 146 10.67 3.19 -6.47
CA ASP A 146 10.13 2.25 -7.46
C ASP A 146 11.23 1.77 -8.43
N LEU A 147 12.03 2.70 -8.97
CA LEU A 147 13.16 2.35 -9.84
C LEU A 147 14.23 1.50 -9.12
N SER A 148 14.45 1.74 -7.83
CA SER A 148 15.38 0.95 -7.03
C SER A 148 14.86 -0.48 -6.83
N LEU A 149 13.56 -0.64 -6.56
CA LEU A 149 12.88 -1.94 -6.40
C LEU A 149 12.85 -2.73 -7.72
N LYS A 150 12.70 -2.06 -8.87
CA LYS A 150 12.74 -2.69 -10.21
C LYS A 150 14.06 -3.41 -10.51
N ASN A 151 15.16 -3.01 -9.88
CA ASN A 151 16.42 -3.75 -9.97
C ASN A 151 16.35 -5.18 -9.40
N PHE A 152 15.33 -5.48 -8.62
CA PHE A 152 15.08 -6.74 -7.94
C PHE A 152 13.78 -7.43 -8.40
N GLY A 153 13.19 -6.98 -9.52
CA GLY A 153 11.94 -7.52 -10.03
C GLY A 153 10.69 -7.09 -9.24
N MET A 154 10.81 -6.05 -8.43
CA MET A 154 9.76 -5.49 -7.60
C MET A 154 9.37 -4.09 -8.08
N GLY A 155 8.33 -3.51 -7.50
CA GLY A 155 7.88 -2.15 -7.81
C GLY A 155 6.93 -1.61 -6.75
N ILE A 156 6.36 -0.44 -7.02
CA ILE A 156 5.39 0.22 -6.16
C ILE A 156 4.10 0.48 -6.93
N ASP A 157 2.98 0.08 -6.35
CA ASP A 157 1.68 0.62 -6.70
C ASP A 157 1.45 1.88 -5.88
N LYS A 158 1.38 3.03 -6.54
CA LYS A 158 1.36 4.36 -5.90
C LYS A 158 0.07 4.69 -5.17
N ARG A 159 -1.03 3.98 -5.47
CA ARG A 159 -2.34 4.21 -4.87
C ARG A 159 -2.69 5.69 -4.84
N GLU A 160 -2.85 6.28 -6.03
CA GLU A 160 -3.16 7.72 -6.17
C GLU A 160 -4.40 8.11 -5.35
N PRO A 161 -4.34 9.21 -4.58
CA PRO A 161 -5.46 9.62 -3.73
C PRO A 161 -6.74 9.89 -4.52
N LEU A 162 -7.87 9.31 -4.09
CA LEU A 162 -9.20 9.52 -4.67
C LEU A 162 -10.17 10.08 -3.62
N ASP A 163 -10.88 11.14 -3.98
CA ASP A 163 -11.97 11.67 -3.15
C ASP A 163 -13.24 10.80 -3.27
N GLN A 164 -14.25 11.12 -2.46
CA GLN A 164 -15.50 10.36 -2.45
C GLN A 164 -16.21 10.33 -3.80
N GLN A 165 -16.13 11.40 -4.58
CA GLN A 165 -16.77 11.49 -5.88
C GLN A 165 -16.04 10.60 -6.90
N GLU A 166 -14.72 10.64 -6.89
CA GLU A 166 -13.86 9.80 -7.74
C GLU A 166 -14.07 8.33 -7.43
N VAL A 167 -14.07 7.93 -6.15
CA VAL A 167 -14.38 6.56 -5.71
C VAL A 167 -15.76 6.12 -6.21
N SER A 168 -16.78 6.98 -6.09
CA SER A 168 -18.14 6.68 -6.55
C SER A 168 -18.19 6.46 -8.06
N LEU A 169 -17.45 7.26 -8.83
CA LEU A 169 -17.36 7.12 -10.29
C LEU A 169 -16.67 5.80 -10.69
N GLU A 170 -15.57 5.45 -10.02
CA GLU A 170 -14.89 4.17 -10.26
C GLU A 170 -15.80 2.98 -9.96
N MET A 171 -16.45 2.97 -8.79
CA MET A 171 -17.36 1.88 -8.42
C MET A 171 -18.53 1.74 -9.39
N ASN A 172 -19.15 2.85 -9.78
CA ASN A 172 -20.25 2.82 -10.76
C ASN A 172 -19.79 2.28 -12.12
N SER A 173 -18.58 2.59 -12.56
CA SER A 173 -18.02 2.06 -13.79
C SER A 173 -17.79 0.56 -13.75
N VAL A 174 -17.37 0.03 -12.60
CA VAL A 174 -17.16 -1.41 -12.37
C VAL A 174 -18.50 -2.17 -12.32
N ILE A 175 -19.51 -1.58 -11.65
CA ILE A 175 -20.83 -2.21 -11.47
C ILE A 175 -21.64 -2.22 -12.76
N SER A 176 -21.56 -1.15 -13.56
CA SER A 176 -22.32 -1.00 -14.80
C SER A 176 -21.65 -1.61 -16.04
N GLY A 177 -20.40 -2.06 -15.87
CA GLY A 177 -19.52 -2.61 -16.94
C GLY A 177 -20.01 -3.72 -17.67
#